data_fa5f4883f1f731ed24d0f90df9de0053
#
_entry.id   fa5f4883f1f731ed24d0f90df9de0053
#
_cell.length_a   1.000
_cell.length_b   1.000
_cell.length_c   1.000
_cell.angle_alpha   90.00
_cell.angle_beta   90.00
_cell.angle_gamma   90.00
#
_symmetry.space_group_name_H-M   'P 1'
#
loop_
_entity.id
_entity.type
_entity.pdbx_description
1 polymer ?
#
loop_
_entity_poly.entity_id
_entity_poly.type
_entity_poly.pdbx_seq_one_letter_code
_entity_poly.pdbx_strand_id
1 'polypeptide(L)'
;RFEEAESLYRGDYLEDEPYAEWCAEERARLREIHLELLAGMAKCYAEEGLFMEATRVCRTALANDPCRESFLRALLENLVNLGRPDWAAAHYATWCRSLNAEYGFQPTHETVQVYERLIGGRSVENG
;
A
#
# COMPACT_ATOMS: atom_id res chain seq x y z
N ARG A 1 -0.14 28.55 -19.74
CA ARG A 1 0.57 27.41 -19.27
C ARG A 1 0.05 26.87 -18.01
N PHE A 2 -0.14 27.71 -17.03
CA PHE A 2 -0.73 27.28 -15.78
C PHE A 2 -2.14 26.76 -15.98
N GLU A 3 -2.89 27.44 -16.81
CA GLU A 3 -4.24 27.00 -17.13
C GLU A 3 -4.25 25.69 -17.89
N GLU A 4 -3.25 25.50 -18.74
CA GLU A 4 -3.12 24.23 -19.45
C GLU A 4 -2.88 23.08 -18.48
N ALA A 5 -2.01 23.30 -17.51
CA ALA A 5 -1.73 22.27 -16.54
C ALA A 5 -2.97 21.93 -15.73
N GLU A 6 -3.74 22.93 -15.38
CA GLU A 6 -4.97 22.72 -14.65
C GLU A 6 -5.99 21.93 -15.47
N SER A 7 -6.11 22.27 -16.74
CA SER A 7 -7.00 21.54 -17.64
C SER A 7 -6.62 20.09 -17.74
N LEU A 8 -5.35 19.82 -17.84
CA LEU A 8 -4.86 18.45 -17.93
C LEU A 8 -5.21 17.66 -16.67
N TYR A 9 -5.10 18.29 -15.53
CA TYR A 9 -5.45 17.65 -14.28
C TYR A 9 -6.93 17.27 -14.23
N ARG A 10 -7.77 18.09 -14.84
CA ARG A 10 -9.20 17.81 -14.83
C ARG A 10 -9.64 16.89 -15.94
N GLY A 11 -8.72 16.52 -16.85
CA GLY A 11 -9.08 15.64 -17.93
C GLY A 11 -9.71 16.33 -19.13
N ASP A 12 -9.45 17.63 -19.27
CA ASP A 12 -10.03 18.42 -20.35
C ASP A 12 -9.17 18.47 -21.60
N TYR A 13 -8.23 17.53 -21.73
CA TYR A 13 -7.17 17.61 -22.72
C TYR A 13 -7.38 16.64 -23.87
N LEU A 14 -8.52 16.54 -24.39
CA LEU A 14 -8.87 15.40 -25.23
C LEU A 14 -8.18 15.34 -26.57
N GLU A 15 -7.64 16.45 -27.04
CA GLU A 15 -7.18 16.49 -28.41
C GLU A 15 -5.71 16.39 -28.60
N ASP A 16 -4.94 16.40 -27.52
CA ASP A 16 -3.49 16.46 -27.62
C ASP A 16 -2.89 15.23 -26.98
N GLU A 17 -2.78 14.19 -27.77
CA GLU A 17 -2.31 12.91 -27.25
C GLU A 17 -0.89 12.91 -26.68
N PRO A 18 0.10 13.55 -27.36
CA PRO A 18 1.42 13.59 -26.76
C PRO A 18 1.44 14.29 -25.40
N TYR A 19 0.63 15.34 -25.29
CA TYR A 19 0.53 16.07 -24.03
C TYR A 19 -0.13 15.21 -22.96
N ALA A 20 -1.17 14.49 -23.35
CA ALA A 20 -1.87 13.61 -22.42
C ALA A 20 -0.97 12.50 -21.91
N GLU A 21 -0.17 11.93 -22.80
CA GLU A 21 0.79 10.90 -22.40
C GLU A 21 1.81 11.43 -21.43
N TRP A 22 2.34 12.62 -21.71
CA TRP A 22 3.31 13.24 -20.83
C TRP A 22 2.72 13.47 -19.44
N CYS A 23 1.47 13.94 -19.38
CA CYS A 23 0.82 14.16 -18.11
C CYS A 23 0.60 12.89 -17.33
N ALA A 24 0.23 11.82 -18.05
CA ALA A 24 0.01 10.54 -17.40
C ALA A 24 1.32 10.02 -16.82
N GLU A 25 2.42 10.18 -17.56
CA GLU A 25 3.72 9.74 -17.08
C GLU A 25 4.16 10.54 -15.87
N GLU A 26 3.92 11.86 -15.89
CA GLU A 26 4.30 12.68 -14.76
C GLU A 26 3.50 12.34 -13.52
N ARG A 27 2.21 12.07 -13.68
CA ARG A 27 1.39 11.69 -12.54
C ARG A 27 1.84 10.37 -11.96
N ALA A 28 2.19 9.43 -12.85
CA ALA A 28 2.68 8.14 -12.38
C ALA A 28 3.99 8.28 -11.64
N ARG A 29 4.88 9.13 -12.15
CA ARG A 29 6.16 9.37 -11.50
C ARG A 29 5.97 10.00 -10.13
N LEU A 30 5.08 10.99 -10.05
CA LEU A 30 4.82 11.66 -8.78
C LEU A 30 4.19 10.70 -7.77
N ARG A 31 3.33 9.80 -8.24
CA ARG A 31 2.76 8.80 -7.36
C ARG A 31 3.84 7.88 -6.81
N GLU A 32 4.78 7.48 -7.67
CA GLU A 32 5.88 6.63 -7.20
C GLU A 32 6.72 7.33 -6.17
N ILE A 33 7.04 8.61 -6.40
CA ILE A 33 7.81 9.39 -5.43
C ILE A 33 7.04 9.48 -4.12
N HIS A 34 5.75 9.71 -4.19
CA HIS A 34 4.94 9.81 -2.99
C HIS A 34 4.95 8.49 -2.21
N LEU A 35 4.81 7.37 -2.94
CA LEU A 35 4.83 6.07 -2.28
C LEU A 35 6.19 5.76 -1.66
N GLU A 36 7.27 6.18 -2.33
CA GLU A 36 8.60 6.01 -1.75
C GLU A 36 8.76 6.82 -0.47
N LEU A 37 8.22 8.02 -0.46
CA LEU A 37 8.23 8.83 0.74
C LEU A 37 7.47 8.14 1.87
N LEU A 38 6.30 7.61 1.57
CA LEU A 38 5.51 6.91 2.58
C LEU A 38 6.25 5.69 3.10
N ALA A 39 6.94 4.97 2.20
CA ALA A 39 7.71 3.80 2.64
C ALA A 39 8.81 4.21 3.61
N GLY A 40 9.51 5.31 3.30
CA GLY A 40 10.54 5.81 4.19
C GLY A 40 9.98 6.24 5.54
N MET A 41 8.84 6.92 5.52
CA MET A 41 8.20 7.34 6.76
C MET A 41 7.79 6.14 7.61
N ALA A 42 7.18 5.16 6.98
CA ALA A 42 6.75 3.97 7.72
C ALA A 42 7.95 3.27 8.36
N LYS A 43 9.05 3.17 7.61
CA LYS A 43 10.24 2.53 8.13
C LYS A 43 10.80 3.30 9.32
N CYS A 44 10.86 4.63 9.21
CA CYS A 44 11.38 5.44 10.31
C CYS A 44 10.52 5.31 11.54
N TYR A 45 9.21 5.38 11.39
CA TYR A 45 8.32 5.22 12.53
C TYR A 45 8.49 3.87 13.19
N ALA A 46 8.57 2.81 12.38
CA ALA A 46 8.71 1.46 12.92
C ALA A 46 10.03 1.30 13.68
N GLU A 47 11.11 1.88 13.14
CA GLU A 47 12.41 1.80 13.80
C GLU A 47 12.41 2.51 15.14
N GLU A 48 11.56 3.52 15.30
CA GLU A 48 11.44 4.23 16.57
C GLU A 48 10.39 3.60 17.48
N GLY A 49 9.78 2.51 17.07
CA GLY A 49 8.77 1.86 17.88
C GLY A 49 7.41 2.52 17.81
N LEU A 50 7.22 3.45 16.88
CA LEU A 50 5.94 4.15 16.70
C LEU A 50 5.08 3.38 15.72
N PHE A 51 4.62 2.21 16.16
CA PHE A 51 3.96 1.27 15.26
C PHE A 51 2.57 1.73 14.83
N MET A 52 1.89 2.53 15.65
CA MET A 52 0.59 3.06 15.25
C MET A 52 0.75 4.05 14.10
N GLU A 53 1.75 4.92 14.19
CA GLU A 53 2.04 5.87 13.12
C GLU A 53 2.45 5.14 11.85
N ALA A 54 3.31 4.13 12.00
CA ALA A 54 3.72 3.33 10.84
C ALA A 54 2.52 2.65 10.20
N THR A 55 1.60 2.16 10.99
CA THR A 55 0.37 1.54 10.49
C THR A 55 -0.45 2.53 9.67
N ARG A 56 -0.61 3.75 10.18
CA ARG A 56 -1.38 4.76 9.45
C ARG A 56 -0.76 5.05 8.10
N VAL A 57 0.57 5.18 8.05
CA VAL A 57 1.25 5.46 6.80
C VAL A 57 1.05 4.31 5.81
N CYS A 58 1.17 3.08 6.28
CA CYS A 58 0.96 1.92 5.41
C CYS A 58 -0.46 1.88 4.87
N ARG A 59 -1.44 2.21 5.69
CA ARG A 59 -2.83 2.22 5.24
C ARG A 59 -3.06 3.31 4.20
N THR A 60 -2.46 4.47 4.38
CA THR A 60 -2.54 5.53 3.39
C THR A 60 -1.94 5.08 2.07
N ALA A 61 -0.79 4.42 2.12
CA ALA A 61 -0.14 3.94 0.91
C ALA A 61 -0.99 2.90 0.21
N LEU A 62 -1.59 1.98 0.95
CA LEU A 62 -2.43 0.95 0.35
C LEU A 62 -3.73 1.52 -0.21
N ALA A 63 -4.21 2.62 0.34
CA ALA A 63 -5.36 3.30 -0.24
C ALA A 63 -5.01 3.90 -1.60
N ASN A 64 -3.76 4.35 -1.76
CA ASN A 64 -3.30 4.90 -3.03
C ASN A 64 -2.95 3.82 -4.04
N ASP A 65 -2.39 2.70 -3.56
CA ASP A 65 -1.99 1.60 -4.45
C ASP A 65 -2.25 0.29 -3.72
N PRO A 66 -3.46 -0.26 -3.84
CA PRO A 66 -3.79 -1.49 -3.11
C PRO A 66 -2.96 -2.71 -3.50
N CYS A 67 -2.33 -2.68 -4.65
CA CYS A 67 -1.54 -3.82 -5.13
C CYS A 67 -0.10 -3.80 -4.65
N ARG A 68 0.31 -2.78 -3.89
CA ARG A 68 1.68 -2.65 -3.44
C ARG A 68 1.87 -3.49 -2.17
N GLU A 69 2.27 -4.74 -2.36
CA GLU A 69 2.28 -5.71 -1.27
C GLU A 69 3.30 -5.41 -0.17
N SER A 70 4.34 -4.64 -0.51
CA SER A 70 5.33 -4.29 0.51
C SER A 70 4.68 -3.51 1.65
N PHE A 71 3.71 -2.66 1.34
CA PHE A 71 3.01 -1.92 2.39
C PHE A 71 2.09 -2.83 3.20
N LEU A 72 1.52 -3.84 2.55
CA LEU A 72 0.72 -4.81 3.30
C LEU A 72 1.60 -5.59 4.26
N ARG A 73 2.75 -6.05 3.81
CA ARG A 73 3.64 -6.80 4.68
C ARG A 73 4.09 -5.94 5.86
N ALA A 74 4.41 -4.66 5.61
CA ALA A 74 4.78 -3.75 6.68
C ALA A 74 3.62 -3.52 7.64
N LEU A 75 2.42 -3.40 7.12
CA LEU A 75 1.23 -3.23 7.95
C LEU A 75 1.05 -4.42 8.89
N LEU A 76 1.19 -5.62 8.36
CA LEU A 76 1.04 -6.81 9.18
C LEU A 76 2.07 -6.85 10.31
N GLU A 77 3.33 -6.52 9.98
CA GLU A 77 4.37 -6.50 10.99
C GLU A 77 4.10 -5.48 12.07
N ASN A 78 3.65 -4.30 11.68
CA ASN A 78 3.38 -3.24 12.64
C ASN A 78 2.22 -3.61 13.56
N LEU A 79 1.20 -4.25 13.01
CA LEU A 79 0.06 -4.66 13.83
C LEU A 79 0.44 -5.76 14.82
N VAL A 80 1.28 -6.70 14.39
CA VAL A 80 1.76 -7.73 15.31
C VAL A 80 2.62 -7.10 16.41
N ASN A 81 3.46 -6.12 16.05
CA ASN A 81 4.28 -5.43 17.03
C ASN A 81 3.45 -4.62 18.00
N LEU A 82 2.25 -4.19 17.56
CA LEU A 82 1.29 -3.53 18.46
C LEU A 82 0.58 -4.51 19.38
N GLY A 83 0.84 -5.80 19.22
CA GLY A 83 0.15 -6.80 20.01
C GLY A 83 -1.23 -7.12 19.49
N ARG A 84 -1.50 -6.85 18.22
CA ARG A 84 -2.81 -7.09 17.62
C ARG A 84 -2.69 -8.02 16.42
N PRO A 85 -2.27 -9.26 16.63
CA PRO A 85 -2.25 -10.21 15.51
C PRO A 85 -3.64 -10.49 14.97
N ASP A 86 -4.68 -10.29 15.77
CA ASP A 86 -6.06 -10.44 15.31
C ASP A 86 -6.38 -9.38 14.25
N TRP A 87 -5.95 -8.15 14.46
CA TRP A 87 -6.13 -7.09 13.46
C TRP A 87 -5.34 -7.40 12.20
N ALA A 88 -4.12 -7.93 12.35
CA ALA A 88 -3.31 -8.27 11.20
C ALA A 88 -4.00 -9.34 10.36
N ALA A 89 -4.55 -10.36 11.00
CA ALA A 89 -5.26 -11.42 10.28
C ALA A 89 -6.48 -10.88 9.56
N ALA A 90 -7.22 -9.98 10.21
CA ALA A 90 -8.42 -9.40 9.60
C ALA A 90 -8.05 -8.55 8.38
N HIS A 91 -7.00 -7.74 8.50
CA HIS A 91 -6.57 -6.91 7.38
C HIS A 91 -6.09 -7.76 6.21
N TYR A 92 -5.36 -8.81 6.51
CA TYR A 92 -4.86 -9.70 5.46
C TYR A 92 -6.02 -10.34 4.70
N ALA A 93 -7.00 -10.86 5.43
CA ALA A 93 -8.14 -11.51 4.80
C ALA A 93 -8.94 -10.53 3.93
N THR A 94 -9.16 -9.33 4.44
CA THR A 94 -9.89 -8.31 3.69
C THR A 94 -9.14 -7.92 2.44
N TRP A 95 -7.82 -7.72 2.57
CA TRP A 95 -7.00 -7.33 1.44
C TRP A 95 -7.00 -8.42 0.37
N CYS A 96 -6.88 -9.68 0.77
CA CYS A 96 -6.88 -10.79 -0.20
C CYS A 96 -8.20 -10.87 -0.96
N ARG A 97 -9.30 -10.68 -0.26
CA ARG A 97 -10.61 -10.72 -0.91
C ARG A 97 -10.76 -9.57 -1.90
N SER A 98 -10.34 -8.38 -1.50
CA SER A 98 -10.44 -7.22 -2.38
C SER A 98 -9.55 -7.36 -3.60
N LEU A 99 -8.34 -7.85 -3.39
CA LEU A 99 -7.40 -8.02 -4.49
C LEU A 99 -7.94 -9.01 -5.52
N ASN A 100 -8.47 -10.12 -5.03
CA ASN A 100 -9.04 -11.12 -5.92
C ASN A 100 -10.28 -10.61 -6.63
N ALA A 101 -11.17 -9.94 -5.89
CA ALA A 101 -12.43 -9.46 -6.46
C ALA A 101 -12.22 -8.38 -7.51
N GLU A 102 -11.28 -7.47 -7.26
CA GLU A 102 -11.10 -6.32 -8.15
C GLU A 102 -10.12 -6.57 -9.27
N TYR A 103 -9.10 -7.37 -9.02
CA TYR A 103 -8.01 -7.55 -9.98
C TYR A 103 -7.79 -8.99 -10.38
N GLY A 104 -8.41 -9.95 -9.71
CA GLY A 104 -8.17 -11.35 -9.98
C GLY A 104 -6.81 -11.85 -9.54
N PHE A 105 -6.14 -11.12 -8.65
CA PHE A 105 -4.79 -11.44 -8.21
C PHE A 105 -4.82 -12.21 -6.91
N GLN A 106 -3.76 -12.97 -6.69
CA GLN A 106 -3.49 -13.63 -5.43
C GLN A 106 -2.26 -13.00 -4.81
N PRO A 107 -2.10 -13.03 -3.49
CA PRO A 107 -0.87 -12.52 -2.88
C PRO A 107 0.32 -13.31 -3.37
N THR A 108 1.46 -12.63 -3.46
CA THR A 108 2.69 -13.30 -3.85
C THR A 108 3.14 -14.26 -2.77
N HIS A 109 4.01 -15.19 -3.16
CA HIS A 109 4.55 -16.17 -2.21
C HIS A 109 5.24 -15.48 -1.03
N GLU A 110 5.96 -14.40 -1.31
CA GLU A 110 6.65 -13.66 -0.26
C GLU A 110 5.68 -13.14 0.79
N THR A 111 4.55 -12.60 0.35
CA THR A 111 3.56 -12.07 1.28
C THR A 111 2.91 -13.18 2.09
N VAL A 112 2.61 -14.30 1.45
CA VAL A 112 2.06 -15.45 2.16
C VAL A 112 3.04 -15.94 3.23
N GLN A 113 4.32 -15.99 2.90
CA GLN A 113 5.32 -16.43 3.86
C GLN A 113 5.42 -15.49 5.06
N VAL A 114 5.38 -14.18 4.80
CA VAL A 114 5.42 -13.22 5.89
C VAL A 114 4.20 -13.39 6.78
N TYR A 115 3.03 -13.53 6.17
CA TYR A 115 1.81 -13.70 6.96
C TYR A 115 1.90 -14.96 7.83
N GLU A 116 2.34 -16.06 7.23
CA GLU A 116 2.43 -17.31 7.99
C GLU A 116 3.44 -17.23 9.11
N ARG A 117 4.55 -16.55 8.87
CA ARG A 117 5.55 -16.37 9.91
C ARG A 117 5.00 -15.56 11.09
N LEU A 118 4.23 -14.51 10.77
CA LEU A 118 3.74 -13.60 11.80
C LEU A 118 2.51 -14.16 12.53
N ILE A 119 1.61 -14.81 11.82
CA ILE A 119 0.30 -15.17 12.35
C ILE A 119 0.16 -16.68 12.53
N GLY A 120 0.63 -17.43 11.52
CA GLY A 120 0.45 -18.88 11.53
C GLY A 120 1.06 -19.56 12.73
N GLY A 121 2.27 -19.13 13.11
CA GLY A 121 2.92 -19.70 14.28
C GLY A 121 2.15 -19.43 15.55
N ARG A 122 1.54 -18.26 15.65
CA ARG A 122 0.76 -17.92 16.84
C ARG A 122 -0.51 -18.76 16.91
N SER A 123 -1.14 -19.02 15.75
CA SER A 123 -2.31 -19.87 15.73
C SER A 123 -1.99 -21.28 16.21
N VAL A 124 -0.87 -21.80 15.76
CA VAL A 124 -0.44 -23.15 16.19
C VAL A 124 -0.18 -23.18 17.68
N GLU A 125 0.48 -22.15 18.20
CA GLU A 125 0.78 -22.09 19.62
C GLU A 125 -0.47 -22.02 20.48
N ASN A 126 -1.49 -21.34 19.97
CA ASN A 126 -2.72 -21.16 20.72
C ASN A 126 -3.72 -22.25 20.49
N GLY A 127 -3.46 -23.09 19.51
CA GLY A 127 -4.34 -24.18 19.19
C GLY A 127 -3.94 -25.39 19.93
#